data_839b3a976b60ae496e0576e60ad71794
#
_entry.id   839b3a976b60ae496e0576e60ad71794
#
_cell.length_a   1.000
_cell.length_b   1.000
_cell.length_c   1.000
_cell.angle_alpha   90.00
_cell.angle_beta   90.00
_cell.angle_gamma   90.00
#
_symmetry.space_group_name_H-M   'P 1'
#
loop_
_entity.id
_entity.type
_entity.pdbx_description
1 polymer ?
#
loop_
_entity_poly.entity_id
_entity_poly.type
_entity_poly.pdbx_seq_one_letter_code
_entity_poly.pdbx_strand_id
1 'polypeptide(L)'
;LHAEFMGYVRADGRVATRNYIGILSSVNCSATVARAIADHFSKTIHPAALADFPNVDGVIALTHGTGCGMDTEGLGMQVLERTMAGYATHPNFAGVLAVGLGCEANQLKSWLSHSGLKEGSTLQTFNIQDSGGTRLTVAKGIELVKAMLPTVNLAQRVPCSVAHITVGLQCGGSDGYSGISANPALGAAVDLLVAHGGTAILSETPEIYGAEHLLTRRAVRREVGEKLVERIRWWEHYTAMHQGEMNNNPSPGNKAGGLTTILEKSLGAVAKGGTSNLQAVYEYAEKVTAHGFVYMDTPGYDPVSATGQVAGGANLICFTTGRGSAYGCAPSPSLKLATNTALWQRQTDDMDINCGDVVDG
;
A
#
# COMPACT_ATOMS: atom_id res chain seq x y z
N LEU A 1 4.47 -28.00 6.86
CA LEU A 1 3.11 -27.51 6.58
C LEU A 1 3.16 -26.68 5.31
N HIS A 2 2.46 -27.10 4.27
CA HIS A 2 2.28 -26.29 3.05
C HIS A 2 1.06 -25.41 3.29
N ALA A 3 1.30 -24.11 3.53
CA ALA A 3 0.23 -23.13 3.57
C ALA A 3 0.08 -22.53 2.18
N GLU A 4 -1.16 -22.51 1.67
CA GLU A 4 -1.50 -22.05 0.31
C GLU A 4 -2.66 -21.05 0.34
N PHE A 5 -2.75 -20.24 -0.68
CA PHE A 5 -3.89 -19.38 -0.97
C PHE A 5 -4.26 -19.43 -2.46
N MET A 6 -5.46 -19.03 -2.80
CA MET A 6 -5.90 -18.95 -4.19
C MET A 6 -5.46 -17.64 -4.83
N GLY A 7 -4.39 -17.70 -5.66
CA GLY A 7 -3.75 -16.55 -6.29
C GLY A 7 -3.77 -16.61 -7.82
N TYR A 8 -3.40 -15.48 -8.46
CA TYR A 8 -3.23 -15.39 -9.91
C TYR A 8 -1.74 -15.41 -10.23
N VAL A 9 -1.28 -16.41 -10.99
CA VAL A 9 0.10 -16.50 -11.45
C VAL A 9 0.27 -15.63 -12.70
N ARG A 10 1.23 -14.70 -12.67
CA ARG A 10 1.59 -13.84 -13.79
C ARG A 10 2.64 -14.51 -14.68
N ALA A 11 2.76 -14.03 -15.93
CA ALA A 11 3.71 -14.58 -16.91
C ALA A 11 5.17 -14.53 -16.45
N ASP A 12 5.51 -13.59 -15.57
CA ASP A 12 6.85 -13.45 -14.97
C ASP A 12 7.05 -14.28 -13.68
N GLY A 13 6.09 -15.13 -13.33
CA GLY A 13 6.11 -16.00 -12.15
C GLY A 13 5.68 -15.34 -10.85
N ARG A 14 5.43 -14.04 -10.81
CA ARG A 14 4.88 -13.38 -9.62
C ARG A 14 3.42 -13.80 -9.41
N VAL A 15 2.99 -13.76 -8.15
CA VAL A 15 1.64 -14.16 -7.76
C VAL A 15 0.87 -12.96 -7.21
N ALA A 16 -0.34 -12.80 -7.70
CA ALA A 16 -1.26 -11.74 -7.32
C ALA A 16 -2.38 -12.26 -6.42
N THR A 17 -2.88 -11.42 -5.55
CA THR A 17 -4.10 -11.65 -4.75
C THR A 17 -5.36 -11.08 -5.42
N ARG A 18 -5.19 -10.19 -6.40
CA ARG A 18 -6.24 -9.52 -7.17
C ARG A 18 -5.88 -9.46 -8.66
N ASN A 19 -6.89 -9.17 -9.48
CA ASN A 19 -6.75 -9.10 -10.93
C ASN A 19 -7.43 -7.84 -11.46
N TYR A 20 -6.77 -6.68 -11.26
CA TYR A 20 -7.27 -5.36 -11.65
C TYR A 20 -6.66 -4.85 -12.95
N ILE A 21 -7.33 -3.85 -13.55
CA ILE A 21 -6.73 -2.92 -14.50
C ILE A 21 -6.56 -1.58 -13.80
N GLY A 22 -5.36 -0.99 -13.84
CA GLY A 22 -5.03 0.28 -13.23
C GLY A 22 -5.05 1.44 -14.23
N ILE A 23 -5.62 2.59 -13.82
CA ILE A 23 -5.55 3.84 -14.58
C ILE A 23 -4.73 4.83 -13.74
N LEU A 24 -3.47 5.02 -14.10
CA LEU A 24 -2.55 5.93 -13.41
C LEU A 24 -2.65 7.35 -13.97
N SER A 25 -2.65 8.36 -13.12
CA SER A 25 -2.40 9.74 -13.53
C SER A 25 -0.92 10.09 -13.35
N SER A 26 -0.28 10.71 -14.34
CA SER A 26 1.08 11.26 -14.19
C SER A 26 1.08 12.60 -13.46
N VAL A 27 -0.06 13.27 -13.46
CA VAL A 27 -0.24 14.62 -12.94
C VAL A 27 -1.65 14.83 -12.43
N ASN A 28 -1.82 15.71 -11.46
CA ASN A 28 -3.13 16.14 -10.96
C ASN A 28 -4.13 16.47 -12.08
N CYS A 29 -3.68 17.15 -13.15
CA CYS A 29 -4.54 17.57 -14.27
C CYS A 29 -5.22 16.40 -15.01
N SER A 30 -4.63 15.20 -15.00
CA SER A 30 -5.21 13.99 -15.62
C SER A 30 -6.07 13.16 -14.66
N ALA A 31 -6.14 13.53 -13.38
CA ALA A 31 -6.83 12.73 -12.35
C ALA A 31 -8.33 12.53 -12.66
N THR A 32 -9.03 13.59 -13.13
CA THR A 32 -10.45 13.51 -13.48
C THR A 32 -10.69 12.57 -14.68
N VAL A 33 -9.79 12.57 -15.66
CA VAL A 33 -9.86 11.68 -16.82
C VAL A 33 -9.64 10.23 -16.36
N ALA A 34 -8.64 9.97 -15.52
CA ALA A 34 -8.36 8.64 -15.00
C ALA A 34 -9.58 8.09 -14.23
N ARG A 35 -10.20 8.91 -13.36
CA ARG A 35 -11.42 8.52 -12.65
C ARG A 35 -12.59 8.25 -13.60
N ALA A 36 -12.84 9.12 -14.57
CA ALA A 36 -13.93 8.93 -15.51
C ALA A 36 -13.81 7.66 -16.35
N ILE A 37 -12.58 7.26 -16.70
CA ILE A 37 -12.32 5.97 -17.36
C ILE A 37 -12.65 4.82 -16.40
N ALA A 38 -12.17 4.84 -15.16
CA ALA A 38 -12.40 3.79 -14.19
C ALA A 38 -13.89 3.67 -13.79
N ASP A 39 -14.57 4.80 -13.62
CA ASP A 39 -16.00 4.87 -13.26
C ASP A 39 -16.90 4.21 -14.30
N HIS A 40 -16.52 4.25 -15.59
CA HIS A 40 -17.24 3.54 -16.65
C HIS A 40 -17.31 2.02 -16.39
N PHE A 41 -16.34 1.45 -15.69
CA PHE A 41 -16.27 0.02 -15.34
C PHE A 41 -16.60 -0.27 -13.88
N SER A 42 -17.08 0.73 -13.15
CA SER A 42 -17.47 0.56 -11.74
C SER A 42 -18.68 -0.35 -11.61
N LYS A 43 -18.56 -1.42 -10.84
CA LYS A 43 -19.67 -2.35 -10.55
C LYS A 43 -20.84 -1.67 -9.82
N THR A 44 -20.56 -0.56 -9.12
CA THR A 44 -21.60 0.22 -8.41
C THR A 44 -22.33 1.15 -9.36
N ILE A 45 -21.61 1.81 -10.28
CA ILE A 45 -22.19 2.81 -11.20
C ILE A 45 -22.76 2.12 -12.45
N HIS A 46 -22.03 1.15 -12.99
CA HIS A 46 -22.35 0.42 -14.22
C HIS A 46 -22.19 -1.09 -14.01
N PRO A 47 -23.12 -1.76 -13.31
CA PRO A 47 -23.00 -3.18 -12.92
C PRO A 47 -22.75 -4.14 -14.09
N ALA A 48 -23.26 -3.80 -15.29
CA ALA A 48 -23.12 -4.63 -16.48
C ALA A 48 -21.76 -4.51 -17.18
N ALA A 49 -20.95 -3.49 -16.87
CA ALA A 49 -19.74 -3.19 -17.63
C ALA A 49 -18.66 -4.29 -17.56
N LEU A 50 -18.65 -5.08 -16.50
CA LEU A 50 -17.73 -6.21 -16.29
C LEU A 50 -18.46 -7.57 -16.16
N ALA A 51 -19.74 -7.65 -16.50
CA ALA A 51 -20.54 -8.88 -16.33
C ALA A 51 -19.97 -10.08 -17.11
N ASP A 52 -19.43 -9.84 -18.31
CA ASP A 52 -18.82 -10.87 -19.17
C ASP A 52 -17.36 -11.20 -18.78
N PHE A 53 -16.80 -10.53 -17.75
CA PHE A 53 -15.43 -10.66 -17.32
C PHE A 53 -15.30 -11.01 -15.83
N PRO A 54 -15.80 -12.18 -15.40
CA PRO A 54 -15.90 -12.54 -13.98
C PRO A 54 -14.54 -12.66 -13.25
N ASN A 55 -13.44 -12.90 -13.99
CA ASN A 55 -12.10 -12.98 -13.40
C ASN A 55 -11.41 -11.62 -13.26
N VAL A 56 -12.05 -10.53 -13.69
CA VAL A 56 -11.56 -9.16 -13.50
C VAL A 56 -12.16 -8.58 -12.23
N ASP A 57 -11.31 -8.28 -11.24
CA ASP A 57 -11.78 -7.72 -9.97
C ASP A 57 -12.33 -6.30 -10.13
N GLY A 58 -11.78 -5.52 -11.06
CA GLY A 58 -12.25 -4.16 -11.39
C GLY A 58 -11.26 -3.34 -12.19
N VAL A 59 -11.65 -2.10 -12.46
CA VAL A 59 -10.80 -1.06 -13.05
C VAL A 59 -10.67 0.07 -12.03
N ILE A 60 -9.44 0.46 -11.68
CA ILE A 60 -9.17 1.37 -10.56
C ILE A 60 -8.37 2.56 -11.04
N ALA A 61 -8.84 3.77 -10.71
CA ALA A 61 -8.06 4.99 -10.89
C ALA A 61 -7.11 5.21 -9.71
N LEU A 62 -5.83 5.43 -10.02
CA LEU A 62 -4.78 5.76 -9.08
C LEU A 62 -4.33 7.19 -9.36
N THR A 63 -4.77 8.12 -8.53
CA THR A 63 -4.60 9.56 -8.74
C THR A 63 -3.90 10.23 -7.56
N HIS A 64 -3.23 11.34 -7.84
CA HIS A 64 -2.53 12.15 -6.85
C HIS A 64 -2.67 13.65 -7.16
N GLY A 65 -2.20 14.49 -6.26
CA GLY A 65 -2.33 15.96 -6.34
C GLY A 65 -1.07 16.69 -6.83
N THR A 66 -0.08 16.00 -7.40
CA THR A 66 1.23 16.55 -7.78
C THR A 66 1.55 16.28 -9.26
N GLY A 67 2.82 16.31 -9.67
CA GLY A 67 3.27 16.03 -11.03
C GLY A 67 3.47 17.28 -11.91
N CYS A 68 3.00 18.46 -11.46
CA CYS A 68 3.16 19.74 -12.13
C CYS A 68 3.86 20.74 -11.19
N GLY A 69 4.68 21.62 -11.75
CA GLY A 69 5.32 22.68 -10.98
C GLY A 69 6.30 22.20 -9.90
N MET A 70 6.93 21.05 -10.11
CA MET A 70 7.89 20.47 -9.18
C MET A 70 9.28 20.33 -9.83
N ASP A 71 10.31 20.27 -9.00
CA ASP A 71 11.67 19.99 -9.44
C ASP A 71 11.75 18.60 -10.08
N THR A 72 12.21 18.54 -11.33
CA THR A 72 12.26 17.32 -12.13
C THR A 72 13.34 16.32 -11.66
N GLU A 73 14.33 16.77 -10.86
CA GLU A 73 15.40 15.93 -10.32
C GLU A 73 15.32 15.78 -8.80
N GLY A 74 14.41 16.52 -8.17
CA GLY A 74 14.25 16.56 -6.71
C GLY A 74 13.68 15.25 -6.13
N LEU A 75 13.84 15.10 -4.82
CA LEU A 75 13.35 13.94 -4.07
C LEU A 75 11.86 13.69 -4.29
N GLY A 76 11.04 14.76 -4.39
CA GLY A 76 9.59 14.64 -4.63
C GLY A 76 9.27 13.95 -5.96
N MET A 77 10.01 14.26 -7.04
CA MET A 77 9.85 13.61 -8.33
C MET A 77 10.30 12.14 -8.28
N GLN A 78 11.45 11.86 -7.65
CA GLN A 78 11.93 10.49 -7.48
C GLN A 78 10.94 9.61 -6.73
N VAL A 79 10.33 10.12 -5.66
CA VAL A 79 9.29 9.41 -4.89
C VAL A 79 8.03 9.19 -5.72
N LEU A 80 7.59 10.22 -6.49
CA LEU A 80 6.41 10.11 -7.36
C LEU A 80 6.63 9.06 -8.45
N GLU A 81 7.73 9.16 -9.20
CA GLU A 81 8.05 8.22 -10.28
C GLU A 81 8.20 6.79 -9.77
N ARG A 82 8.87 6.59 -8.63
CA ARG A 82 9.05 5.29 -7.97
C ARG A 82 7.71 4.70 -7.52
N THR A 83 6.83 5.53 -6.94
CA THR A 83 5.48 5.10 -6.54
C THR A 83 4.66 4.67 -7.75
N MET A 84 4.62 5.48 -8.81
CA MET A 84 3.92 5.15 -10.04
C MET A 84 4.47 3.86 -10.68
N ALA A 85 5.80 3.69 -10.72
CA ALA A 85 6.43 2.49 -11.26
C ALA A 85 6.10 1.24 -10.44
N GLY A 86 6.09 1.38 -9.11
CA GLY A 86 5.66 0.32 -8.19
C GLY A 86 4.24 -0.15 -8.48
N TYR A 87 3.30 0.76 -8.65
CA TYR A 87 1.93 0.43 -9.02
C TYR A 87 1.83 -0.13 -10.45
N ALA A 88 2.52 0.47 -11.42
CA ALA A 88 2.48 0.00 -12.81
C ALA A 88 3.02 -1.44 -12.98
N THR A 89 3.90 -1.86 -12.10
CA THR A 89 4.49 -3.20 -12.09
C THR A 89 3.94 -4.13 -11.02
N HIS A 90 2.96 -3.68 -10.23
CA HIS A 90 2.39 -4.48 -9.15
C HIS A 90 1.65 -5.72 -9.70
N PRO A 91 1.85 -6.92 -9.14
CA PRO A 91 1.24 -8.14 -9.68
C PRO A 91 -0.29 -8.13 -9.66
N ASN A 92 -0.92 -7.35 -8.78
CA ASN A 92 -2.38 -7.21 -8.73
C ASN A 92 -2.98 -6.44 -9.93
N PHE A 93 -2.13 -5.82 -10.77
CA PHE A 93 -2.57 -5.22 -12.03
C PHE A 93 -2.14 -6.10 -13.21
N ALA A 94 -3.13 -6.61 -13.95
CA ALA A 94 -2.88 -7.35 -15.17
C ALA A 94 -2.74 -6.43 -16.40
N GLY A 95 -3.19 -5.18 -16.28
CA GLY A 95 -3.02 -4.13 -17.30
C GLY A 95 -3.04 -2.76 -16.64
N VAL A 96 -2.32 -1.82 -17.23
CA VAL A 96 -2.20 -0.44 -16.73
C VAL A 96 -2.28 0.54 -17.90
N LEU A 97 -3.08 1.59 -17.74
CA LEU A 97 -3.05 2.78 -18.58
C LEU A 97 -2.49 3.94 -17.76
N ALA A 98 -1.46 4.64 -18.25
CA ALA A 98 -0.99 5.88 -17.66
C ALA A 98 -1.43 7.08 -18.49
N VAL A 99 -2.12 8.03 -17.86
CA VAL A 99 -2.73 9.18 -18.49
C VAL A 99 -2.02 10.45 -18.03
N GLY A 100 -1.42 11.18 -18.99
CA GLY A 100 -0.82 12.49 -18.79
C GLY A 100 -1.68 13.63 -19.30
N LEU A 101 -1.28 14.85 -18.99
CA LEU A 101 -1.80 16.06 -19.63
C LEU A 101 -1.06 16.33 -20.94
N GLY A 102 0.27 16.34 -20.91
CA GLY A 102 1.18 16.60 -22.02
C GLY A 102 2.21 17.70 -21.76
N CYS A 103 2.01 18.57 -20.74
CA CYS A 103 2.92 19.66 -20.38
C CYS A 103 3.37 19.65 -18.91
N GLU A 104 3.09 18.61 -18.18
CA GLU A 104 3.50 18.42 -16.79
C GLU A 104 5.01 18.23 -16.62
N ALA A 105 5.52 18.45 -15.41
CA ALA A 105 6.92 18.15 -15.06
C ALA A 105 7.20 16.64 -15.10
N ASN A 106 6.25 15.83 -14.60
CA ASN A 106 6.34 14.37 -14.64
C ASN A 106 5.87 13.81 -16.00
N GLN A 107 6.68 14.01 -17.03
CA GLN A 107 6.39 13.54 -18.39
C GLN A 107 6.36 12.01 -18.46
N LEU A 108 5.33 11.43 -19.07
CA LEU A 108 5.17 9.97 -19.19
C LEU A 108 6.39 9.31 -19.86
N LYS A 109 6.96 9.95 -20.88
CA LYS A 109 8.15 9.42 -21.58
C LYS A 109 9.39 9.39 -20.68
N SER A 110 9.59 10.43 -19.87
CA SER A 110 10.71 10.51 -18.92
C SER A 110 10.52 9.47 -17.82
N TRP A 111 9.31 9.39 -17.23
CA TRP A 111 8.95 8.39 -16.24
C TRP A 111 9.21 6.96 -16.72
N LEU A 112 8.78 6.58 -17.94
CA LEU A 112 9.04 5.26 -18.52
C LEU A 112 10.56 4.99 -18.61
N SER A 113 11.32 5.99 -19.09
CA SER A 113 12.78 5.88 -19.23
C SER A 113 13.48 5.71 -17.88
N HIS A 114 13.17 6.57 -16.90
CA HIS A 114 13.78 6.53 -15.56
C HIS A 114 13.43 5.25 -14.80
N SER A 115 12.20 4.76 -14.99
CA SER A 115 11.72 3.54 -14.35
C SER A 115 12.11 2.25 -15.09
N GLY A 116 12.77 2.34 -16.25
CA GLY A 116 13.11 1.20 -17.08
C GLY A 116 11.90 0.45 -17.65
N LEU A 117 10.74 1.12 -17.71
CA LEU A 117 9.49 0.55 -18.19
C LEU A 117 9.33 0.73 -19.71
N LYS A 118 8.61 -0.18 -20.34
CA LYS A 118 8.31 -0.12 -21.78
C LYS A 118 6.82 -0.30 -22.01
N GLU A 119 6.29 0.45 -22.95
CA GLU A 119 4.93 0.23 -23.44
C GLU A 119 4.77 -1.14 -24.11
N GLY A 120 3.59 -1.68 -23.99
CA GLY A 120 3.23 -2.98 -24.54
C GLY A 120 1.77 -3.32 -24.28
N SER A 121 1.41 -4.58 -24.35
CA SER A 121 0.03 -5.04 -24.12
C SER A 121 -0.47 -4.81 -22.70
N THR A 122 0.43 -4.74 -21.71
CA THR A 122 0.10 -4.59 -20.28
C THR A 122 0.33 -3.19 -19.72
N LEU A 123 1.05 -2.32 -20.44
CA LEU A 123 1.28 -0.92 -20.06
C LEU A 123 1.17 -0.03 -21.28
N GLN A 124 0.23 0.87 -21.29
CA GLN A 124 0.04 1.86 -22.36
C GLN A 124 -0.01 3.27 -21.77
N THR A 125 0.46 4.25 -22.55
CA THR A 125 0.47 5.65 -22.13
C THR A 125 -0.17 6.56 -23.18
N PHE A 126 -0.82 7.63 -22.76
CA PHE A 126 -1.36 8.66 -23.66
C PHE A 126 -1.63 9.97 -22.92
N ASN A 127 -1.62 11.08 -23.68
CA ASN A 127 -1.83 12.43 -23.15
C ASN A 127 -3.18 13.01 -23.56
N ILE A 128 -3.74 13.86 -22.72
CA ILE A 128 -5.00 14.57 -22.98
C ILE A 128 -4.84 15.53 -24.15
N GLN A 129 -3.74 16.29 -24.19
CA GLN A 129 -3.47 17.28 -25.24
C GLN A 129 -3.39 16.60 -26.62
N ASP A 130 -2.65 15.49 -26.74
CA ASP A 130 -2.48 14.74 -27.99
C ASP A 130 -3.75 13.98 -28.41
N SER A 131 -4.63 13.66 -27.45
CA SER A 131 -5.88 12.94 -27.73
C SER A 131 -7.07 13.85 -28.08
N GLY A 132 -6.86 15.15 -28.17
CA GLY A 132 -7.91 16.10 -28.56
C GLY A 132 -8.81 16.54 -27.40
N GLY A 133 -8.32 16.49 -26.16
CA GLY A 133 -9.01 17.00 -24.97
C GLY A 133 -9.76 15.91 -24.18
N THR A 134 -10.34 16.34 -23.05
CA THR A 134 -10.89 15.47 -21.99
C THR A 134 -11.85 14.40 -22.51
N ARG A 135 -12.88 14.80 -23.27
CA ARG A 135 -13.93 13.87 -23.73
C ARG A 135 -13.38 12.77 -24.65
N LEU A 136 -12.50 13.14 -25.57
CA LEU A 136 -11.89 12.16 -26.50
C LEU A 136 -10.90 11.26 -25.79
N THR A 137 -10.17 11.79 -24.80
CA THR A 137 -9.23 11.01 -23.98
C THR A 137 -9.97 9.97 -23.13
N VAL A 138 -11.09 10.34 -22.51
CA VAL A 138 -11.93 9.38 -21.75
C VAL A 138 -12.46 8.28 -22.68
N ALA A 139 -13.00 8.64 -23.84
CA ALA A 139 -13.49 7.66 -24.81
C ALA A 139 -12.38 6.70 -25.27
N LYS A 140 -11.19 7.23 -25.60
CA LYS A 140 -10.02 6.43 -25.97
C LYS A 140 -9.60 5.49 -24.83
N GLY A 141 -9.53 5.97 -23.58
CA GLY A 141 -9.17 5.16 -22.43
C GLY A 141 -10.16 4.02 -22.19
N ILE A 142 -11.45 4.26 -22.33
CA ILE A 142 -12.49 3.22 -22.24
C ILE A 142 -12.28 2.13 -23.30
N GLU A 143 -12.02 2.49 -24.55
CA GLU A 143 -11.77 1.51 -25.60
C GLU A 143 -10.47 0.71 -25.38
N LEU A 144 -9.42 1.34 -24.85
CA LEU A 144 -8.18 0.64 -24.48
C LEU A 144 -8.42 -0.38 -23.35
N VAL A 145 -9.19 -0.02 -22.33
CA VAL A 145 -9.58 -0.95 -21.26
C VAL A 145 -10.40 -2.11 -21.83
N LYS A 146 -11.41 -1.82 -22.67
CA LYS A 146 -12.22 -2.87 -23.33
C LYS A 146 -11.35 -3.84 -24.12
N ALA A 147 -10.31 -3.36 -24.79
CA ALA A 147 -9.38 -4.20 -25.52
C ALA A 147 -8.52 -5.10 -24.62
N MET A 148 -8.24 -4.66 -23.39
CA MET A 148 -7.48 -5.47 -22.40
C MET A 148 -8.34 -6.54 -21.72
N LEU A 149 -9.64 -6.28 -21.51
CA LEU A 149 -10.54 -7.13 -20.71
C LEU A 149 -10.53 -8.61 -21.11
N PRO A 150 -10.62 -9.00 -22.40
CA PRO A 150 -10.61 -10.42 -22.77
C PRO A 150 -9.34 -11.15 -22.31
N THR A 151 -8.17 -10.53 -22.44
CA THR A 151 -6.89 -11.12 -22.03
C THR A 151 -6.77 -11.18 -20.51
N VAL A 152 -7.16 -10.11 -19.82
CA VAL A 152 -7.12 -10.06 -18.34
C VAL A 152 -8.06 -11.10 -17.74
N ASN A 153 -9.20 -11.35 -18.36
CA ASN A 153 -10.19 -12.32 -17.92
C ASN A 153 -9.75 -13.79 -18.06
N LEU A 154 -8.70 -14.09 -18.84
CA LEU A 154 -8.16 -15.44 -18.95
C LEU A 154 -7.49 -15.94 -17.66
N ALA A 155 -7.05 -15.02 -16.81
CA ALA A 155 -6.42 -15.36 -15.54
C ALA A 155 -7.40 -16.10 -14.63
N GLN A 156 -6.95 -17.19 -14.02
CA GLN A 156 -7.72 -17.99 -13.06
C GLN A 156 -6.95 -18.12 -11.75
N ARG A 157 -7.68 -18.21 -10.64
CA ARG A 157 -7.09 -18.48 -9.34
C ARG A 157 -6.66 -19.95 -9.26
N VAL A 158 -5.43 -20.15 -8.81
CA VAL A 158 -4.86 -21.47 -8.56
C VAL A 158 -4.23 -21.51 -7.16
N PRO A 159 -4.05 -22.70 -6.55
CA PRO A 159 -3.30 -22.82 -5.30
C PRO A 159 -1.89 -22.29 -5.47
N CYS A 160 -1.48 -21.37 -4.59
CA CYS A 160 -0.16 -20.73 -4.57
C CYS A 160 0.39 -20.76 -3.15
N SER A 161 1.68 -20.93 -2.98
CA SER A 161 2.32 -20.87 -1.68
C SER A 161 2.17 -19.51 -1.02
N VAL A 162 1.91 -19.46 0.28
CA VAL A 162 1.91 -18.21 1.06
C VAL A 162 3.27 -17.50 1.06
N ALA A 163 4.34 -18.11 0.60
CA ALA A 163 5.63 -17.48 0.35
C ALA A 163 5.53 -16.31 -0.65
N HIS A 164 4.49 -16.26 -1.48
CA HIS A 164 4.21 -15.16 -2.40
C HIS A 164 3.39 -14.02 -1.76
N ILE A 165 2.98 -14.14 -0.49
CA ILE A 165 2.31 -13.06 0.23
C ILE A 165 3.36 -12.08 0.75
N THR A 166 3.14 -10.82 0.41
CA THR A 166 3.81 -9.68 1.03
C THR A 166 2.74 -8.86 1.73
N VAL A 167 2.75 -8.88 3.07
CA VAL A 167 1.76 -8.17 3.88
C VAL A 167 2.29 -6.82 4.33
N GLY A 168 1.54 -5.75 4.07
CA GLY A 168 1.75 -4.43 4.68
C GLY A 168 1.05 -4.35 6.03
N LEU A 169 1.78 -3.91 7.05
CA LEU A 169 1.28 -3.80 8.43
C LEU A 169 0.94 -2.35 8.72
N GLN A 170 -0.33 -2.10 9.03
CA GLN A 170 -0.86 -0.75 9.28
C GLN A 170 -1.61 -0.69 10.60
N CYS A 171 -1.70 0.48 11.21
CA CYS A 171 -2.63 0.75 12.29
C CYS A 171 -3.16 2.18 12.21
N GLY A 172 -4.42 2.36 12.56
CA GLY A 172 -5.06 3.68 12.61
C GLY A 172 -6.22 3.65 13.59
N GLY A 173 -6.56 4.81 14.17
CA GLY A 173 -7.54 4.84 15.25
C GLY A 173 -7.14 3.95 16.44
N SER A 174 -5.86 3.94 16.79
CA SER A 174 -5.30 3.10 17.87
C SER A 174 -5.85 3.50 19.23
N ASP A 175 -5.95 2.53 20.13
CA ASP A 175 -6.41 2.65 21.52
C ASP A 175 -5.44 1.95 22.51
N GLY A 176 -5.76 1.95 23.80
CA GLY A 176 -4.98 1.29 24.82
C GLY A 176 -4.86 -0.23 24.65
N TYR A 177 -5.79 -0.86 23.94
CA TYR A 177 -5.74 -2.30 23.67
C TYR A 177 -4.89 -2.66 22.46
N SER A 178 -4.54 -1.70 21.59
CA SER A 178 -3.80 -1.97 20.34
C SER A 178 -2.50 -2.75 20.58
N GLY A 179 -1.72 -2.36 21.59
CA GLY A 179 -0.46 -3.04 21.97
C GLY A 179 -0.62 -4.31 22.79
N ILE A 180 -1.84 -4.66 23.20
CA ILE A 180 -2.14 -5.81 24.06
C ILE A 180 -2.80 -6.94 23.27
N SER A 181 -3.68 -6.63 22.31
CA SER A 181 -4.48 -7.60 21.58
C SER A 181 -4.10 -7.68 20.10
N ALA A 182 -4.62 -6.78 19.25
CA ALA A 182 -4.52 -6.90 17.80
C ALA A 182 -3.09 -6.79 17.25
N ASN A 183 -2.26 -5.89 17.79
CA ASN A 183 -0.89 -5.75 17.28
C ASN A 183 -0.02 -6.99 17.60
N PRO A 184 0.01 -7.52 18.83
CA PRO A 184 0.71 -8.77 19.11
C PRO A 184 0.13 -9.99 18.37
N ALA A 185 -1.20 -10.07 18.21
CA ALA A 185 -1.83 -11.15 17.42
C ALA A 185 -1.38 -11.10 15.96
N LEU A 186 -1.36 -9.90 15.36
CA LEU A 186 -0.82 -9.69 14.01
C LEU A 186 0.67 -10.03 13.95
N GLY A 187 1.45 -9.68 14.97
CA GLY A 187 2.86 -10.04 15.07
C GLY A 187 3.11 -11.55 15.08
N ALA A 188 2.28 -12.31 15.81
CA ALA A 188 2.33 -13.77 15.78
C ALA A 188 2.01 -14.34 14.38
N ALA A 189 1.01 -13.76 13.70
CA ALA A 189 0.68 -14.12 12.32
C ALA A 189 1.83 -13.79 11.35
N VAL A 190 2.53 -12.67 11.55
CA VAL A 190 3.73 -12.29 10.78
C VAL A 190 4.83 -13.34 10.96
N ASP A 191 5.12 -13.77 12.19
CA ASP A 191 6.14 -14.79 12.44
C ASP A 191 5.80 -16.11 11.74
N LEU A 192 4.53 -16.51 11.73
CA LEU A 192 4.06 -17.69 10.99
C LEU A 192 4.23 -17.51 9.47
N LEU A 193 3.84 -16.34 8.93
CA LEU A 193 3.99 -16.03 7.50
C LEU A 193 5.47 -16.08 7.09
N VAL A 194 6.35 -15.48 7.87
CA VAL A 194 7.80 -15.47 7.64
C VAL A 194 8.38 -16.87 7.69
N ALA A 195 7.95 -17.70 8.66
CA ALA A 195 8.36 -19.10 8.73
C ALA A 195 7.96 -19.94 7.50
N HIS A 196 6.90 -19.50 6.79
CA HIS A 196 6.47 -20.13 5.52
C HIS A 196 7.04 -19.42 4.27
N GLY A 197 8.02 -18.54 4.43
CA GLY A 197 8.73 -17.87 3.35
C GLY A 197 8.09 -16.57 2.85
N GLY A 198 6.97 -16.10 3.44
CA GLY A 198 6.34 -14.85 3.09
C GLY A 198 7.09 -13.62 3.61
N THR A 199 6.61 -12.44 3.25
CA THR A 199 7.24 -11.16 3.60
C THR A 199 6.25 -10.27 4.35
N ALA A 200 6.73 -9.54 5.37
CA ALA A 200 5.94 -8.55 6.09
C ALA A 200 6.68 -7.21 6.15
N ILE A 201 5.98 -6.12 5.83
CA ILE A 201 6.51 -4.76 5.80
C ILE A 201 5.91 -3.97 6.95
N LEU A 202 6.71 -3.66 7.97
CA LEU A 202 6.36 -2.67 8.98
C LEU A 202 6.76 -1.28 8.48
N SER A 203 5.98 -0.26 8.81
CA SER A 203 6.20 1.12 8.33
C SER A 203 5.80 2.13 9.42
N GLU A 204 5.58 3.39 9.01
CA GLU A 204 5.13 4.49 9.85
C GLU A 204 6.23 4.92 10.85
N THR A 205 7.34 5.43 10.32
CA THR A 205 8.54 5.74 11.10
C THR A 205 8.30 6.67 12.28
N PRO A 206 7.45 7.72 12.19
CA PRO A 206 7.10 8.52 13.37
C PRO A 206 6.36 7.72 14.46
N GLU A 207 5.73 6.61 14.12
CA GLU A 207 4.95 5.78 15.05
C GLU A 207 5.73 4.66 15.73
N ILE A 208 7.02 4.51 15.41
CA ILE A 208 7.94 3.64 16.15
C ILE A 208 8.95 4.42 16.99
N TYR A 209 8.83 5.75 17.04
CA TYR A 209 9.75 6.66 17.72
C TYR A 209 9.89 6.30 19.20
N GLY A 210 11.14 6.10 19.64
CA GLY A 210 11.50 5.66 20.99
C GLY A 210 11.47 4.13 21.17
N ALA A 211 10.84 3.36 20.26
CA ALA A 211 10.79 1.90 20.29
C ALA A 211 11.66 1.24 19.21
N GLU A 212 12.37 2.01 18.39
CA GLU A 212 13.25 1.53 17.30
C GLU A 212 14.31 0.54 17.77
N HIS A 213 14.73 0.62 19.03
CA HIS A 213 15.70 -0.31 19.62
C HIS A 213 15.18 -1.76 19.63
N LEU A 214 13.86 -1.97 19.67
CA LEU A 214 13.23 -3.29 19.59
C LEU A 214 13.39 -3.92 18.19
N LEU A 215 13.60 -3.09 17.16
CA LEU A 215 13.84 -3.51 15.78
C LEU A 215 15.33 -3.61 15.47
N THR A 216 16.13 -2.61 15.86
CA THR A 216 17.57 -2.58 15.56
C THR A 216 18.34 -3.71 16.23
N ARG A 217 17.98 -4.11 17.47
CA ARG A 217 18.63 -5.23 18.17
C ARG A 217 18.44 -6.60 17.52
N ARG A 218 17.45 -6.74 16.61
CA ARG A 218 17.17 -7.94 15.83
C ARG A 218 17.45 -7.79 14.33
N ALA A 219 18.15 -6.71 13.95
CA ALA A 219 18.63 -6.56 12.58
C ALA A 219 19.66 -7.63 12.24
N VAL A 220 19.54 -8.22 11.05
CA VAL A 220 20.45 -9.30 10.60
C VAL A 220 21.90 -8.83 10.38
N ARG A 221 22.09 -7.53 10.19
CA ARG A 221 23.40 -6.86 10.03
C ARG A 221 23.33 -5.46 10.62
N ARG A 222 24.50 -4.95 11.01
CA ARG A 222 24.64 -3.63 11.62
C ARG A 222 24.09 -2.51 10.73
N GLU A 223 24.38 -2.58 9.43
CA GLU A 223 23.99 -1.56 8.45
C GLU A 223 22.46 -1.43 8.32
N VAL A 224 21.73 -2.55 8.51
CA VAL A 224 20.26 -2.56 8.50
C VAL A 224 19.72 -1.77 9.70
N GLY A 225 20.29 -1.96 10.89
CA GLY A 225 19.92 -1.20 12.08
C GLY A 225 20.30 0.28 11.98
N GLU A 226 21.48 0.58 11.45
CA GLU A 226 21.96 1.96 11.23
C GLU A 226 21.06 2.72 10.25
N LYS A 227 20.62 2.08 9.14
CA LYS A 227 19.68 2.69 8.18
C LYS A 227 18.35 3.03 8.85
N LEU A 228 17.83 2.19 9.76
CA LEU A 228 16.60 2.52 10.50
C LEU A 228 16.79 3.76 11.40
N VAL A 229 17.91 3.81 12.14
CA VAL A 229 18.22 4.98 13.00
C VAL A 229 18.41 6.25 12.15
N GLU A 230 19.03 6.14 10.96
CA GLU A 230 19.14 7.26 10.03
C GLU A 230 17.77 7.81 9.62
N ARG A 231 16.79 6.93 9.32
CA ARG A 231 15.40 7.36 9.01
C ARG A 231 14.74 8.05 10.20
N ILE A 232 14.91 7.55 11.41
CA ILE A 232 14.41 8.25 12.62
C ILE A 232 14.98 9.67 12.73
N ARG A 233 16.31 9.83 12.56
CA ARG A 233 16.96 11.14 12.59
C ARG A 233 16.49 12.08 11.48
N TRP A 234 16.20 11.53 10.31
CA TRP A 234 15.60 12.30 9.22
C TRP A 234 14.24 12.87 9.62
N TRP A 235 13.39 12.07 10.29
CA TRP A 235 12.09 12.52 10.76
C TRP A 235 12.20 13.55 11.90
N GLU A 236 13.15 13.40 12.80
CA GLU A 236 13.44 14.43 13.84
C GLU A 236 13.77 15.77 13.20
N HIS A 237 14.64 15.76 12.19
CA HIS A 237 15.01 16.97 11.45
C HIS A 237 13.82 17.55 10.67
N TYR A 238 13.08 16.70 9.96
CA TYR A 238 11.92 17.10 9.17
C TYR A 238 10.83 17.75 10.04
N THR A 239 10.48 17.15 11.17
CA THR A 239 9.49 17.72 12.09
C THR A 239 9.96 19.04 12.68
N ALA A 240 11.24 19.17 13.05
CA ALA A 240 11.83 20.42 13.54
C ALA A 240 11.77 21.54 12.51
N MET A 241 12.06 21.27 11.23
CA MET A 241 11.93 22.25 10.13
C MET A 241 10.51 22.78 9.99
N HIS A 242 9.52 21.97 10.27
CA HIS A 242 8.10 22.31 10.20
C HIS A 242 7.52 22.78 11.54
N GLN A 243 8.33 23.10 12.54
CA GLN A 243 7.92 23.54 13.88
C GLN A 243 6.99 22.51 14.57
N GLY A 244 7.15 21.24 14.22
CA GLY A 244 6.44 20.11 14.83
C GLY A 244 7.33 19.33 15.78
N GLU A 245 6.74 18.32 16.41
CA GLU A 245 7.41 17.43 17.35
C GLU A 245 7.08 15.96 17.02
N MET A 246 8.03 15.06 17.27
CA MET A 246 7.77 13.61 17.14
C MET A 246 6.72 13.12 18.15
N ASN A 247 6.57 13.79 19.26
CA ASN A 247 5.56 13.49 20.30
C ASN A 247 4.17 14.11 20.03
N ASN A 248 3.93 14.64 18.83
CA ASN A 248 2.63 15.19 18.44
C ASN A 248 1.54 14.11 18.23
N ASN A 249 1.93 12.87 18.09
CA ASN A 249 1.10 11.67 18.16
C ASN A 249 1.29 11.01 19.56
N PRO A 250 0.26 10.48 20.26
CA PRO A 250 -1.10 10.15 19.83
C PRO A 250 -2.05 11.34 19.65
N SER A 251 -2.99 11.20 18.72
CA SER A 251 -4.05 12.17 18.47
C SER A 251 -5.03 12.26 19.65
N PRO A 252 -5.87 13.33 19.73
CA PRO A 252 -6.92 13.39 20.75
C PRO A 252 -7.84 12.17 20.77
N GLY A 253 -8.17 11.59 19.60
CA GLY A 253 -8.97 10.38 19.49
C GLY A 253 -8.26 9.13 20.05
N ASN A 254 -6.95 9.01 19.86
CA ASN A 254 -6.16 7.93 20.43
C ASN A 254 -6.07 8.07 21.98
N LYS A 255 -5.91 9.29 22.48
CA LYS A 255 -5.92 9.57 23.93
C LYS A 255 -7.27 9.26 24.55
N ALA A 256 -8.38 9.61 23.90
CA ALA A 256 -9.72 9.21 24.33
C ALA A 256 -9.91 7.68 24.31
N GLY A 257 -9.14 6.95 23.51
CA GLY A 257 -9.06 5.48 23.50
C GLY A 257 -8.12 4.87 24.53
N GLY A 258 -7.47 5.70 25.38
CA GLY A 258 -6.63 5.24 26.51
C GLY A 258 -5.12 5.33 26.27
N LEU A 259 -4.65 5.78 25.09
CA LEU A 259 -3.22 6.03 24.84
C LEU A 259 -2.75 7.33 25.50
N THR A 260 -1.49 7.35 25.99
CA THR A 260 -0.93 8.49 26.75
C THR A 260 0.18 9.21 25.99
N THR A 261 1.20 8.51 25.55
CA THR A 261 2.41 9.06 24.93
C THR A 261 2.75 8.40 23.59
N ILE A 262 3.64 9.03 22.81
CA ILE A 262 4.17 8.41 21.60
C ILE A 262 4.94 7.13 21.91
N LEU A 263 5.68 7.07 23.01
CA LEU A 263 6.43 5.87 23.40
C LEU A 263 5.49 4.67 23.63
N GLU A 264 4.39 4.86 24.36
CA GLU A 264 3.39 3.81 24.58
C GLU A 264 2.79 3.33 23.25
N LYS A 265 2.40 4.27 22.37
CA LYS A 265 1.90 3.94 21.03
C LYS A 265 2.93 3.19 20.22
N SER A 266 4.19 3.64 20.22
CA SER A 266 5.30 3.03 19.49
C SER A 266 5.63 1.61 19.94
N LEU A 267 5.64 1.36 21.26
CA LEU A 267 5.82 0.02 21.80
C LEU A 267 4.75 -0.95 21.30
N GLY A 268 3.49 -0.49 21.25
CA GLY A 268 2.40 -1.27 20.64
C GLY A 268 2.55 -1.43 19.14
N ALA A 269 2.94 -0.38 18.41
CA ALA A 269 3.07 -0.40 16.95
C ALA A 269 4.14 -1.40 16.47
N VAL A 270 5.31 -1.46 17.12
CA VAL A 270 6.38 -2.40 16.75
C VAL A 270 5.99 -3.86 16.97
N ALA A 271 5.04 -4.14 17.86
CA ALA A 271 4.55 -5.50 18.11
C ALA A 271 3.89 -6.13 16.88
N LYS A 272 3.35 -5.33 15.94
CA LYS A 272 2.83 -5.81 14.64
C LYS A 272 3.88 -6.60 13.84
N GLY A 273 5.17 -6.31 14.03
CA GLY A 273 6.27 -6.96 13.32
C GLY A 273 6.75 -8.29 13.94
N GLY A 274 6.03 -8.83 14.93
CA GLY A 274 6.40 -10.10 15.59
C GLY A 274 7.80 -10.11 16.17
N THR A 275 8.45 -11.27 16.12
CA THR A 275 9.79 -11.51 16.70
C THR A 275 10.86 -11.84 15.63
N SER A 276 10.48 -12.03 14.38
CA SER A 276 11.38 -12.33 13.28
C SER A 276 12.45 -11.25 13.07
N ASN A 277 13.63 -11.66 12.60
CA ASN A 277 14.76 -10.75 12.38
C ASN A 277 14.46 -9.74 11.28
N LEU A 278 14.88 -8.49 11.50
CA LEU A 278 14.77 -7.40 10.52
C LEU A 278 15.79 -7.61 9.40
N GLN A 279 15.32 -7.96 8.20
CA GLN A 279 16.15 -8.31 7.05
C GLN A 279 16.69 -7.09 6.29
N ALA A 280 15.86 -6.06 6.12
CA ALA A 280 16.19 -4.85 5.37
C ALA A 280 15.36 -3.65 5.80
N VAL A 281 15.84 -2.46 5.48
CA VAL A 281 15.13 -1.18 5.61
C VAL A 281 15.07 -0.53 4.23
N TYR A 282 13.88 -0.13 3.80
CA TYR A 282 13.59 0.50 2.50
C TYR A 282 13.16 1.94 2.70
N GLU A 283 13.44 2.78 1.73
CA GLU A 283 12.82 4.09 1.63
C GLU A 283 11.39 3.97 1.09
N TYR A 284 10.65 5.07 1.14
CA TYR A 284 9.26 5.12 0.68
C TYR A 284 9.10 4.57 -0.73
N ALA A 285 8.19 3.61 -0.91
CA ALA A 285 7.87 2.98 -2.20
C ALA A 285 9.04 2.26 -2.91
N GLU A 286 10.18 2.05 -2.27
CA GLU A 286 11.22 1.18 -2.83
C GLU A 286 10.68 -0.25 -2.99
N LYS A 287 11.06 -0.89 -4.11
CA LYS A 287 10.69 -2.29 -4.35
C LYS A 287 11.32 -3.19 -3.30
N VAL A 288 10.48 -3.89 -2.55
CA VAL A 288 10.92 -4.88 -1.55
C VAL A 288 11.42 -6.13 -2.27
N THR A 289 12.68 -6.46 -2.05
CA THR A 289 13.36 -7.61 -2.67
C THR A 289 13.81 -8.65 -1.65
N ALA A 290 13.98 -8.26 -0.38
CA ALA A 290 14.28 -9.18 0.70
C ALA A 290 13.02 -9.92 1.15
N HIS A 291 13.18 -11.20 1.52
CA HIS A 291 12.12 -12.00 2.12
C HIS A 291 12.17 -11.93 3.65
N GLY A 292 11.05 -12.18 4.30
CA GLY A 292 10.91 -12.17 5.74
C GLY A 292 10.41 -10.81 6.27
N PHE A 293 10.78 -10.47 7.50
CA PHE A 293 10.37 -9.21 8.11
C PHE A 293 11.26 -8.06 7.65
N VAL A 294 10.67 -7.02 7.08
CA VAL A 294 11.35 -5.82 6.58
C VAL A 294 10.68 -4.55 7.09
N TYR A 295 11.38 -3.44 6.99
CA TYR A 295 10.88 -2.12 7.33
C TYR A 295 10.88 -1.21 6.11
N MET A 296 9.83 -0.38 5.95
CA MET A 296 9.78 0.69 4.94
C MET A 296 9.53 2.03 5.60
N ASP A 297 10.39 3.01 5.33
CA ASP A 297 10.20 4.38 5.79
C ASP A 297 8.97 5.01 5.16
N THR A 298 8.00 5.38 5.97
CA THR A 298 6.80 6.12 5.56
C THR A 298 6.39 7.11 6.64
N PRO A 299 5.59 8.15 6.30
CA PRO A 299 4.92 8.93 7.33
C PRO A 299 3.93 8.08 8.15
N GLY A 300 3.62 8.52 9.36
CA GLY A 300 2.56 7.95 10.20
C GLY A 300 1.17 8.45 9.76
N TYR A 301 0.77 8.10 8.55
CA TYR A 301 -0.50 8.48 7.94
C TYR A 301 -0.98 7.36 7.02
N ASP A 302 -2.00 6.64 7.45
CA ASP A 302 -2.44 5.37 6.90
C ASP A 302 -2.50 5.31 5.36
N PRO A 303 -3.22 6.21 4.64
CA PRO A 303 -3.33 6.10 3.19
C PRO A 303 -1.99 6.30 2.47
N VAL A 304 -1.14 7.18 2.98
CA VAL A 304 0.18 7.45 2.39
C VAL A 304 1.14 6.32 2.71
N SER A 305 1.15 5.82 3.95
CA SER A 305 1.98 4.69 4.37
C SER A 305 1.67 3.43 3.55
N ALA A 306 0.39 3.05 3.48
CA ALA A 306 -0.03 1.88 2.71
C ALA A 306 0.24 2.04 1.20
N THR A 307 0.11 3.26 0.64
CA THR A 307 0.50 3.54 -0.75
C THR A 307 1.95 3.18 -1.00
N GLY A 308 2.88 3.57 -0.10
CA GLY A 308 4.28 3.19 -0.19
C GLY A 308 4.49 1.68 -0.10
N GLN A 309 3.83 1.01 0.84
CA GLN A 309 3.92 -0.46 0.99
C GLN A 309 3.41 -1.21 -0.25
N VAL A 310 2.28 -0.79 -0.82
CA VAL A 310 1.73 -1.42 -2.04
C VAL A 310 2.65 -1.16 -3.24
N ALA A 311 3.14 0.07 -3.43
CA ALA A 311 4.13 0.37 -4.46
C ALA A 311 5.40 -0.48 -4.27
N GLY A 312 5.81 -0.75 -3.03
CA GLY A 312 6.91 -1.65 -2.67
C GLY A 312 6.64 -3.13 -2.91
N GLY A 313 5.39 -3.53 -3.15
CA GLY A 313 5.01 -4.89 -3.49
C GLY A 313 4.04 -5.57 -2.53
N ALA A 314 3.50 -4.89 -1.52
CA ALA A 314 2.50 -5.47 -0.62
C ALA A 314 1.23 -5.83 -1.40
N ASN A 315 0.89 -7.12 -1.42
CA ASN A 315 -0.31 -7.66 -2.08
C ASN A 315 -1.43 -8.03 -1.10
N LEU A 316 -1.23 -7.75 0.17
CA LEU A 316 -2.19 -7.84 1.27
C LEU A 316 -1.85 -6.74 2.29
N ILE A 317 -2.87 -6.11 2.88
CA ILE A 317 -2.71 -5.18 4.01
C ILE A 317 -3.43 -5.77 5.22
N CYS A 318 -2.79 -5.72 6.38
CA CYS A 318 -3.44 -5.97 7.68
C CYS A 318 -3.46 -4.65 8.47
N PHE A 319 -4.65 -4.25 8.87
CA PHE A 319 -4.91 -2.95 9.50
C PHE A 319 -5.55 -3.15 10.88
N THR A 320 -4.83 -2.83 11.93
CA THR A 320 -5.34 -2.90 13.30
C THR A 320 -5.98 -1.58 13.71
N THR A 321 -7.11 -1.63 14.43
CA THR A 321 -7.80 -0.43 14.92
C THR A 321 -8.57 -0.70 16.20
N GLY A 322 -8.58 0.27 17.11
CA GLY A 322 -9.34 0.22 18.37
C GLY A 322 -10.55 1.15 18.38
N ARG A 323 -10.53 2.20 17.54
CA ARG A 323 -11.60 3.19 17.44
C ARG A 323 -12.48 2.99 16.20
N GLY A 324 -11.99 2.23 15.23
CA GLY A 324 -12.57 2.01 13.91
C GLY A 324 -11.90 2.84 12.82
N SER A 325 -11.88 2.31 11.62
CA SER A 325 -11.36 2.97 10.43
C SER A 325 -12.12 2.51 9.19
N ALA A 326 -12.44 3.46 8.32
CA ALA A 326 -13.01 3.18 7.00
C ALA A 326 -11.92 2.93 5.92
N TYR A 327 -10.63 2.96 6.29
CA TYR A 327 -9.54 2.77 5.34
C TYR A 327 -9.65 1.41 4.64
N GLY A 328 -9.41 1.41 3.33
CA GLY A 328 -9.25 0.24 2.50
C GLY A 328 -8.34 0.57 1.31
N CYS A 329 -7.56 -0.39 0.86
CA CYS A 329 -6.68 -0.25 -0.29
C CYS A 329 -7.23 -1.09 -1.45
N ALA A 330 -7.82 -0.46 -2.47
CA ALA A 330 -8.42 -1.18 -3.58
C ALA A 330 -7.44 -2.11 -4.31
N PRO A 331 -6.18 -1.72 -4.61
CA PRO A 331 -5.24 -2.61 -5.30
C PRO A 331 -4.85 -3.85 -4.51
N SER A 332 -4.86 -3.77 -3.16
CA SER A 332 -4.50 -4.89 -2.30
C SER A 332 -5.58 -5.08 -1.23
N PRO A 333 -6.07 -6.31 -1.01
CA PRO A 333 -7.07 -6.56 0.03
C PRO A 333 -6.58 -6.04 1.38
N SER A 334 -7.49 -5.44 2.16
CA SER A 334 -7.18 -4.91 3.48
C SER A 334 -8.02 -5.65 4.51
N LEU A 335 -7.37 -6.46 5.36
CA LEU A 335 -8.00 -7.13 6.49
C LEU A 335 -7.95 -6.22 7.71
N LYS A 336 -9.09 -5.97 8.35
CA LYS A 336 -9.20 -5.12 9.53
C LYS A 336 -9.37 -5.93 10.81
N LEU A 337 -8.48 -5.67 11.77
CA LEU A 337 -8.42 -6.34 13.05
C LEU A 337 -8.89 -5.37 14.15
N ALA A 338 -10.03 -5.66 14.77
CA ALA A 338 -10.52 -4.90 15.92
C ALA A 338 -9.72 -5.28 17.18
N THR A 339 -9.25 -4.28 17.93
CA THR A 339 -8.49 -4.50 19.17
C THR A 339 -9.37 -4.93 20.33
N ASN A 340 -10.68 -4.69 20.25
CA ASN A 340 -11.64 -4.97 21.31
C ASN A 340 -13.00 -5.40 20.74
N THR A 341 -13.71 -6.22 21.51
CA THR A 341 -15.02 -6.78 21.12
C THR A 341 -16.09 -5.69 20.99
N ALA A 342 -16.03 -4.62 21.75
CA ALA A 342 -16.98 -3.52 21.66
C ALA A 342 -16.93 -2.80 20.29
N LEU A 343 -15.74 -2.61 19.74
CA LEU A 343 -15.55 -2.10 18.37
C LEU A 343 -16.10 -3.11 17.34
N TRP A 344 -15.71 -4.37 17.48
CA TRP A 344 -16.17 -5.45 16.60
C TRP A 344 -17.69 -5.47 16.48
N GLN A 345 -18.40 -5.41 17.61
CA GLN A 345 -19.87 -5.43 17.64
C GLN A 345 -20.51 -4.17 17.05
N ARG A 346 -19.82 -3.00 17.20
CA ARG A 346 -20.35 -1.72 16.73
C ARG A 346 -20.15 -1.48 15.24
N GLN A 347 -19.07 -2.04 14.65
CA GLN A 347 -18.69 -1.81 13.25
C GLN A 347 -18.42 -3.14 12.54
N THR A 348 -19.38 -4.06 12.62
CA THR A 348 -19.29 -5.42 12.05
C THR A 348 -19.04 -5.42 10.53
N ASP A 349 -19.58 -4.42 9.82
CA ASP A 349 -19.42 -4.31 8.36
C ASP A 349 -18.00 -3.84 7.96
N ASP A 350 -17.27 -3.23 8.89
CA ASP A 350 -15.93 -2.69 8.64
C ASP A 350 -14.79 -3.58 9.19
N MET A 351 -15.09 -4.51 10.09
CA MET A 351 -14.10 -5.34 10.77
C MET A 351 -14.14 -6.78 10.30
N ASP A 352 -12.98 -7.38 10.02
CA ASP A 352 -12.86 -8.76 9.56
C ASP A 352 -12.50 -9.74 10.69
N ILE A 353 -11.76 -9.29 11.71
CA ILE A 353 -11.25 -10.15 12.80
C ILE A 353 -11.44 -9.45 14.14
N ASN A 354 -12.04 -10.15 15.10
CA ASN A 354 -12.10 -9.71 16.48
C ASN A 354 -10.87 -10.20 17.25
N CYS A 355 -9.98 -9.28 17.64
CA CYS A 355 -8.88 -9.59 18.54
C CYS A 355 -9.20 -9.23 20.01
N GLY A 356 -10.42 -8.78 20.30
CA GLY A 356 -10.88 -8.57 21.69
C GLY A 356 -10.87 -9.87 22.49
N ASP A 357 -11.07 -11.00 21.84
CA ASP A 357 -11.02 -12.34 22.46
C ASP A 357 -9.67 -12.61 23.16
N VAL A 358 -8.58 -11.96 22.74
CA VAL A 358 -7.28 -12.06 23.43
C VAL A 358 -7.33 -11.47 24.84
N VAL A 359 -8.21 -10.50 25.05
CA VAL A 359 -8.41 -9.83 26.35
C VAL A 359 -9.50 -10.49 27.17
N ASP A 360 -10.55 -10.92 26.50
CA ASP A 360 -11.74 -11.46 27.15
C ASP A 360 -11.55 -12.94 27.59
N GLY A 361 -10.54 -13.65 27.07
CA GLY A 361 -10.19 -15.06 27.40
C GLY A 361 -10.89 -16.05 26.50
#